data_f80c66c074738e201489c77f92e043ed
#
_entry.id   f80c66c074738e201489c77f92e043ed
#
_cell.length_a   1.000
_cell.length_b   1.000
_cell.length_c   1.000
_cell.angle_alpha   90.00
_cell.angle_beta   90.00
_cell.angle_gamma   90.00
#
_symmetry.space_group_name_H-M   'P 1'
#
loop_
_entity.id
_entity.type
_entity.pdbx_description
1 polymer ?
#
loop_
_entity_poly.entity_id
_entity_poly.type
_entity_poly.pdbx_seq_one_letter_code
_entity_poly.pdbx_strand_id
1 'polypeptide(L)'
;MPTPVPWPAALDSMARATRSRWSHRFSIRFKSGEFAGQDSTELMKMMGMTDFTYWSSTFLNYFVIALITVPIITIAYKATLKNGTAILKHSDGGIVFLILLLFMISLILFCMTFSIFFNRAVFAIIALLIVYILSFTLLSIKFLTPLNESAYFSMSVIAKLGICLFPQTALVTAIFLISSYEASGEGVHWSNISEFALLPEVNLLMVILTMLFSCFLYVFLLWYFDAVWPWQPGVPKPFYFFLTRSYWCGGRPKQQDEIELVQTENSVEFFETEPRNISRGVVIKNLSKEFRSGLTSKLAVNNVSLNIYQGQITALLGHNGAGKTTIINILTGLFTPTSGGASINGLDILTDTTKARRGLGVCPQHNVLFDTLTVDEHLKIYAAV
;
A
#
# COMPACT_ATOMS: atom_id res chain seq x y z
N MET A 1 47.18 -34.05 2.40
CA MET A 1 46.27 -32.90 2.23
C MET A 1 45.09 -33.37 1.41
N PRO A 2 43.87 -33.37 1.91
CA PRO A 2 42.70 -33.76 1.12
C PRO A 2 42.37 -32.65 0.12
N THR A 3 42.12 -33.02 -1.12
CA THR A 3 41.71 -32.13 -2.22
C THR A 3 40.36 -31.45 -1.92
N PRO A 4 40.18 -30.17 -2.20
CA PRO A 4 38.91 -29.52 -1.93
C PRO A 4 37.81 -30.07 -2.84
N VAL A 5 36.72 -30.51 -2.24
CA VAL A 5 35.52 -30.97 -2.95
C VAL A 5 34.90 -29.77 -3.72
N PRO A 6 34.60 -29.91 -4.99
CA PRO A 6 34.02 -28.83 -5.76
C PRO A 6 32.62 -28.43 -5.23
N TRP A 7 32.38 -27.17 -5.07
CA TRP A 7 31.19 -26.51 -4.47
C TRP A 7 29.80 -27.06 -4.89
N PRO A 8 29.58 -27.54 -6.13
CA PRO A 8 28.28 -28.12 -6.52
C PRO A 8 27.96 -29.42 -5.80
N ALA A 9 28.99 -30.28 -5.54
CA ALA A 9 28.78 -31.55 -4.87
C ALA A 9 28.53 -31.41 -3.36
N ALA A 10 29.06 -30.36 -2.73
CA ALA A 10 28.81 -30.05 -1.32
C ALA A 10 27.37 -29.54 -1.11
N LEU A 11 26.83 -28.72 -2.00
CA LEU A 11 25.46 -28.26 -1.95
C LEU A 11 24.44 -29.39 -2.17
N ASP A 12 24.74 -30.34 -3.07
CA ASP A 12 23.88 -31.49 -3.35
C ASP A 12 23.89 -32.53 -2.21
N SER A 13 25.02 -32.68 -1.51
CA SER A 13 25.13 -33.53 -0.31
C SER A 13 24.42 -32.90 0.90
N MET A 14 24.49 -31.56 1.08
CA MET A 14 23.73 -30.83 2.08
C MET A 14 22.23 -30.89 1.80
N ALA A 15 21.79 -30.72 0.55
CA ALA A 15 20.39 -30.80 0.16
C ALA A 15 19.81 -32.21 0.38
N ARG A 16 20.61 -33.29 0.20
CA ARG A 16 20.20 -34.66 0.48
C ARG A 16 20.18 -34.99 1.98
N ALA A 17 21.12 -34.50 2.75
CA ALA A 17 21.18 -34.70 4.20
C ALA A 17 20.04 -33.93 4.93
N THR A 18 19.60 -32.77 4.39
CA THR A 18 18.49 -32.02 4.94
C THR A 18 17.13 -32.64 4.60
N ARG A 19 16.96 -33.30 3.45
CA ARG A 19 15.72 -33.97 3.08
C ARG A 19 15.29 -35.10 4.02
N SER A 20 16.21 -35.81 4.66
CA SER A 20 15.91 -36.94 5.55
C SER A 20 15.70 -36.59 7.03
N ARG A 21 16.06 -35.38 7.46
CA ARG A 21 15.98 -34.96 8.88
C ARG A 21 14.86 -33.94 9.20
N TRP A 22 14.19 -33.35 8.22
CA TRP A 22 13.26 -32.24 8.43
C TRP A 22 11.78 -32.56 8.17
N SER A 23 11.39 -33.85 8.22
CA SER A 23 9.98 -34.27 8.21
C SER A 23 9.24 -34.01 9.54
N HIS A 24 9.92 -33.58 10.58
CA HIS A 24 9.29 -33.17 11.82
C HIS A 24 8.99 -31.67 11.76
N ARG A 25 7.69 -31.35 11.81
CA ARG A 25 7.15 -30.01 11.97
C ARG A 25 7.84 -29.28 13.12
N PHE A 26 8.76 -28.38 12.80
CA PHE A 26 9.25 -27.41 13.75
C PHE A 26 8.17 -26.33 13.87
N SER A 27 7.22 -26.50 14.78
CA SER A 27 6.32 -25.44 15.19
C SER A 27 7.09 -24.50 16.11
N ILE A 28 7.84 -23.57 15.54
CA ILE A 28 8.39 -22.45 16.29
C ILE A 28 7.23 -21.47 16.51
N ARG A 29 6.67 -21.50 17.72
CA ARG A 29 5.69 -20.53 18.18
C ARG A 29 6.44 -19.22 18.47
N PHE A 30 6.62 -18.37 17.46
CA PHE A 30 7.03 -16.99 17.68
C PHE A 30 5.91 -16.26 18.41
N LYS A 31 6.23 -15.62 19.54
CA LYS A 31 5.40 -14.55 20.09
C LYS A 31 5.35 -13.46 19.01
N SER A 32 4.23 -13.35 18.31
CA SER A 32 3.96 -12.31 17.35
C SER A 32 3.90 -10.97 18.08
N GLY A 33 5.04 -10.30 18.17
CA GLY A 33 5.07 -8.87 18.47
C GLY A 33 4.42 -8.14 17.28
N GLU A 34 3.65 -7.12 17.56
CA GLU A 34 2.83 -6.31 16.64
C GLU A 34 3.58 -5.64 15.46
N PHE A 35 4.88 -5.92 15.30
CA PHE A 35 5.77 -5.32 14.29
C PHE A 35 6.01 -6.19 13.05
N ALA A 36 5.69 -7.47 13.07
CA ALA A 36 6.11 -8.40 12.01
C ALA A 36 5.48 -8.16 10.63
N GLY A 37 4.30 -7.57 10.56
CA GLY A 37 3.59 -7.35 9.29
C GLY A 37 4.10 -6.14 8.49
N GLN A 38 4.46 -5.07 9.18
CA GLN A 38 4.91 -3.82 8.56
C GLN A 38 6.37 -3.93 8.06
N ASP A 39 7.22 -4.62 8.83
CA ASP A 39 8.63 -4.84 8.48
C ASP A 39 8.79 -5.71 7.23
N SER A 40 7.92 -6.70 7.03
CA SER A 40 7.98 -7.59 5.85
C SER A 40 7.60 -6.87 4.54
N THR A 41 6.61 -5.98 4.57
CA THR A 41 6.19 -5.19 3.40
C THR A 41 7.28 -4.21 2.97
N GLU A 42 7.89 -3.51 3.95
CA GLU A 42 8.98 -2.58 3.69
C GLU A 42 10.22 -3.30 3.17
N LEU A 43 10.52 -4.49 3.69
CA LEU A 43 11.59 -5.31 3.15
C LEU A 43 11.34 -5.68 1.68
N MET A 44 10.14 -6.12 1.32
CA MET A 44 9.81 -6.42 -0.07
C MET A 44 9.91 -5.19 -0.97
N LYS A 45 9.52 -4.01 -0.47
CA LYS A 45 9.73 -2.74 -1.18
C LYS A 45 11.22 -2.40 -1.34
N MET A 46 12.05 -2.68 -0.33
CA MET A 46 13.52 -2.51 -0.43
C MET A 46 14.14 -3.49 -1.44
N MET A 47 13.60 -4.69 -1.56
CA MET A 47 14.02 -5.70 -2.53
C MET A 47 13.48 -5.46 -3.95
N GLY A 48 12.82 -4.33 -4.22
CA GLY A 48 12.40 -3.93 -5.56
C GLY A 48 10.91 -4.07 -5.87
N MET A 49 10.08 -4.54 -4.92
CA MET A 49 8.63 -4.55 -5.11
C MET A 49 8.09 -3.13 -5.28
N THR A 50 7.34 -2.90 -6.35
CA THR A 50 6.72 -1.59 -6.60
C THR A 50 5.42 -1.44 -5.80
N ASP A 51 5.05 -0.19 -5.46
CA ASP A 51 3.79 0.12 -4.79
C ASP A 51 2.59 -0.38 -5.62
N PHE A 52 2.67 -0.28 -6.94
CA PHE A 52 1.65 -0.80 -7.84
C PHE A 52 1.46 -2.32 -7.70
N THR A 53 2.55 -3.08 -7.62
CA THR A 53 2.48 -4.54 -7.42
C THR A 53 1.84 -4.90 -6.09
N TYR A 54 2.20 -4.18 -5.02
CA TYR A 54 1.62 -4.37 -3.69
C TYR A 54 0.11 -4.13 -3.68
N TRP A 55 -0.32 -2.96 -4.14
CA TRP A 55 -1.74 -2.59 -4.14
C TRP A 55 -2.57 -3.44 -5.09
N SER A 56 -2.02 -3.80 -6.25
CA SER A 56 -2.69 -4.69 -7.23
C SER A 56 -2.89 -6.10 -6.68
N SER A 57 -1.88 -6.66 -5.99
CA SER A 57 -2.00 -7.99 -5.37
C SER A 57 -3.04 -8.01 -4.25
N THR A 58 -3.06 -6.96 -3.44
CA THR A 58 -4.05 -6.78 -2.36
C THR A 58 -5.46 -6.66 -2.93
N PHE A 59 -5.66 -5.82 -3.95
CA PHE A 59 -6.93 -5.69 -4.65
C PHE A 59 -7.40 -7.02 -5.22
N LEU A 60 -6.53 -7.73 -5.96
CA LEU A 60 -6.86 -9.00 -6.61
C LEU A 60 -7.32 -10.06 -5.60
N ASN A 61 -6.65 -10.14 -4.45
CA ASN A 61 -7.00 -11.09 -3.39
C ASN A 61 -8.45 -10.88 -2.90
N TYR A 62 -8.84 -9.65 -2.58
CA TYR A 62 -10.21 -9.34 -2.15
C TYR A 62 -11.22 -9.40 -3.30
N PHE A 63 -10.80 -9.07 -4.52
CA PHE A 63 -11.65 -9.14 -5.70
C PHE A 63 -12.06 -10.59 -6.05
N VAL A 64 -11.15 -11.55 -5.88
CA VAL A 64 -11.49 -12.99 -6.04
C VAL A 64 -12.59 -13.41 -5.06
N ILE A 65 -12.51 -12.95 -3.80
CA ILE A 65 -13.57 -13.21 -2.82
C ILE A 65 -14.90 -12.57 -3.25
N ALA A 66 -14.85 -11.33 -3.77
CA ALA A 66 -16.03 -10.65 -4.28
C ALA A 66 -16.67 -11.39 -5.47
N LEU A 67 -15.86 -11.93 -6.40
CA LEU A 67 -16.34 -12.74 -7.53
C LEU A 67 -17.08 -14.02 -7.11
N ILE A 68 -16.79 -14.54 -5.93
CA ILE A 68 -17.50 -15.71 -5.38
C ILE A 68 -18.76 -15.26 -4.62
N THR A 69 -18.66 -14.22 -3.81
CA THR A 69 -19.74 -13.80 -2.92
C THR A 69 -20.89 -13.11 -3.65
N VAL A 70 -20.60 -12.26 -4.66
CA VAL A 70 -21.63 -11.50 -5.39
C VAL A 70 -22.62 -12.41 -6.14
N PRO A 71 -22.19 -13.44 -6.91
CA PRO A 71 -23.14 -14.37 -7.54
C PRO A 71 -24.01 -15.09 -6.53
N ILE A 72 -23.44 -15.54 -5.40
CA ILE A 72 -24.19 -16.25 -4.35
C ILE A 72 -25.30 -15.34 -3.81
N ILE A 73 -24.98 -14.08 -3.49
CA ILE A 73 -25.96 -13.11 -3.00
C ILE A 73 -27.02 -12.82 -4.06
N THR A 74 -26.61 -12.62 -5.33
CA THR A 74 -27.54 -12.36 -6.43
C THR A 74 -28.52 -13.53 -6.62
N ILE A 75 -28.02 -14.76 -6.59
CA ILE A 75 -28.85 -15.97 -6.68
C ILE A 75 -29.79 -16.05 -5.48
N ALA A 76 -29.33 -15.75 -4.26
CA ALA A 76 -30.16 -15.77 -3.06
C ALA A 76 -31.32 -14.76 -3.12
N TYR A 77 -31.11 -13.57 -3.70
CA TYR A 77 -32.20 -12.60 -3.91
C TYR A 77 -33.21 -13.02 -4.95
N LYS A 78 -32.80 -13.82 -5.95
CA LYS A 78 -33.68 -14.35 -7.01
C LYS A 78 -34.32 -15.70 -6.64
N ALA A 79 -33.75 -16.40 -5.64
CA ALA A 79 -34.26 -17.71 -5.25
C ALA A 79 -35.66 -17.58 -4.63
N THR A 80 -36.57 -18.47 -5.07
CA THR A 80 -37.89 -18.56 -4.49
C THR A 80 -37.82 -19.26 -3.14
N LEU A 81 -38.28 -18.62 -2.09
CA LEU A 81 -38.46 -19.20 -0.77
C LEU A 81 -39.59 -20.25 -0.78
N LYS A 82 -39.68 -21.10 0.26
CA LYS A 82 -40.67 -22.18 0.40
C LYS A 82 -42.14 -21.75 0.14
N ASN A 83 -42.45 -20.44 0.23
CA ASN A 83 -43.77 -19.88 0.00
C ASN A 83 -43.98 -19.37 -1.45
N GLY A 84 -43.09 -19.66 -2.38
CA GLY A 84 -43.22 -19.24 -3.78
C GLY A 84 -42.93 -17.77 -4.08
N THR A 85 -42.45 -17.02 -3.11
CA THR A 85 -42.09 -15.59 -3.27
C THR A 85 -40.56 -15.42 -3.29
N ALA A 86 -40.03 -14.87 -4.37
CA ALA A 86 -38.64 -14.37 -4.41
C ALA A 86 -38.59 -12.96 -3.85
N ILE A 87 -37.46 -12.55 -3.28
CA ILE A 87 -37.27 -11.18 -2.77
C ILE A 87 -37.30 -10.18 -3.93
N LEU A 88 -36.67 -10.53 -5.05
CA LEU A 88 -36.66 -9.74 -6.29
C LEU A 88 -37.29 -10.62 -7.41
N LYS A 89 -38.58 -10.48 -7.59
CA LYS A 89 -39.36 -11.29 -8.55
C LYS A 89 -39.28 -10.73 -9.97
N HIS A 90 -39.47 -9.41 -10.10
CA HIS A 90 -39.65 -8.74 -11.39
C HIS A 90 -38.35 -8.17 -11.93
N SER A 91 -37.41 -7.74 -11.07
CA SER A 91 -36.14 -7.08 -11.46
C SER A 91 -35.14 -8.03 -12.12
N ASP A 92 -34.37 -7.53 -13.09
CA ASP A 92 -33.31 -8.29 -13.77
C ASP A 92 -32.13 -8.62 -12.83
N GLY A 93 -31.77 -9.91 -12.74
CA GLY A 93 -30.64 -10.37 -11.92
C GLY A 93 -29.29 -9.83 -12.39
N GLY A 94 -29.14 -9.51 -13.68
CA GLY A 94 -27.94 -8.93 -14.24
C GLY A 94 -27.64 -7.52 -13.70
N ILE A 95 -28.68 -6.70 -13.52
CA ILE A 95 -28.56 -5.34 -12.96
C ILE A 95 -28.18 -5.44 -11.47
N VAL A 96 -28.84 -6.32 -10.73
CA VAL A 96 -28.53 -6.56 -9.30
C VAL A 96 -27.09 -7.02 -9.13
N PHE A 97 -26.65 -7.97 -9.97
CA PHE A 97 -25.27 -8.45 -9.99
C PHE A 97 -24.28 -7.30 -10.27
N LEU A 98 -24.55 -6.45 -11.27
CA LEU A 98 -23.70 -5.33 -11.63
C LEU A 98 -23.56 -4.33 -10.45
N ILE A 99 -24.67 -3.98 -9.81
CA ILE A 99 -24.68 -3.06 -8.67
C ILE A 99 -23.89 -3.64 -7.48
N LEU A 100 -24.11 -4.90 -7.15
CA LEU A 100 -23.37 -5.57 -6.07
C LEU A 100 -21.88 -5.71 -6.39
N LEU A 101 -21.53 -5.98 -7.64
CA LEU A 101 -20.14 -6.04 -8.06
C LEU A 101 -19.43 -4.67 -7.97
N LEU A 102 -20.06 -3.61 -8.48
CA LEU A 102 -19.55 -2.25 -8.36
C LEU A 102 -19.43 -1.80 -6.91
N PHE A 103 -20.40 -2.16 -6.08
CA PHE A 103 -20.35 -1.92 -4.64
C PHE A 103 -19.13 -2.57 -4.01
N MET A 104 -18.89 -3.86 -4.28
CA MET A 104 -17.76 -4.59 -3.71
C MET A 104 -16.42 -4.00 -4.18
N ILE A 105 -16.29 -3.64 -5.46
CA ILE A 105 -15.09 -2.99 -6.00
C ILE A 105 -14.85 -1.66 -5.30
N SER A 106 -15.89 -0.81 -5.23
CA SER A 106 -15.80 0.51 -4.59
C SER A 106 -15.47 0.39 -3.10
N LEU A 107 -16.05 -0.61 -2.39
CA LEU A 107 -15.77 -0.87 -0.98
C LEU A 107 -14.33 -1.31 -0.74
N ILE A 108 -13.80 -2.22 -1.57
CA ILE A 108 -12.40 -2.67 -1.49
C ILE A 108 -11.47 -1.47 -1.66
N LEU A 109 -11.67 -0.67 -2.71
CA LEU A 109 -10.85 0.51 -3.00
C LEU A 109 -10.95 1.57 -1.90
N PHE A 110 -12.15 1.78 -1.35
CA PHE A 110 -12.37 2.67 -0.20
C PHE A 110 -11.58 2.19 1.04
N CYS A 111 -11.67 0.90 1.38
CA CYS A 111 -10.93 0.33 2.51
C CYS A 111 -9.41 0.42 2.32
N MET A 112 -8.90 0.17 1.11
CA MET A 112 -7.49 0.30 0.76
C MET A 112 -7.03 1.76 0.94
N THR A 113 -7.78 2.72 0.39
CA THR A 113 -7.47 4.16 0.53
C THR A 113 -7.48 4.59 1.99
N PHE A 114 -8.49 4.12 2.75
CA PHE A 114 -8.64 4.48 4.16
C PHE A 114 -7.52 3.90 5.04
N SER A 115 -6.99 2.71 4.68
CA SER A 115 -5.92 2.06 5.42
C SER A 115 -4.61 2.85 5.46
N ILE A 116 -4.35 3.69 4.46
CA ILE A 116 -3.13 4.52 4.37
C ILE A 116 -2.98 5.46 5.58
N PHE A 117 -4.10 5.93 6.14
CA PHE A 117 -4.09 6.91 7.23
C PHE A 117 -3.71 6.33 8.60
N PHE A 118 -3.56 5.01 8.72
CA PHE A 118 -3.35 4.34 10.00
C PHE A 118 -2.13 3.44 9.99
N ASN A 119 -1.28 3.59 11.02
CA ASN A 119 -0.11 2.72 11.21
C ASN A 119 -0.44 1.40 11.91
N ARG A 120 -1.60 1.30 12.56
CA ARG A 120 -2.03 0.10 13.29
C ARG A 120 -3.39 -0.35 12.79
N ALA A 121 -3.51 -1.63 12.42
CA ALA A 121 -4.73 -2.22 11.89
C ALA A 121 -5.95 -2.03 12.82
N VAL A 122 -5.75 -2.11 14.14
CA VAL A 122 -6.84 -1.94 15.12
C VAL A 122 -7.50 -0.56 15.02
N PHE A 123 -6.69 0.52 14.94
CA PHE A 123 -7.24 1.87 14.79
C PHE A 123 -7.91 2.08 13.43
N ALA A 124 -7.36 1.47 12.36
CA ALA A 124 -7.97 1.51 11.04
C ALA A 124 -9.36 0.85 11.05
N ILE A 125 -9.48 -0.33 11.67
CA ILE A 125 -10.77 -1.06 11.76
C ILE A 125 -11.79 -0.25 12.57
N ILE A 126 -11.41 0.28 13.74
CA ILE A 126 -12.32 1.08 14.59
C ILE A 126 -12.79 2.33 13.84
N ALA A 127 -11.88 3.08 13.23
CA ALA A 127 -12.21 4.28 12.49
C ALA A 127 -13.09 3.96 11.26
N LEU A 128 -12.81 2.87 10.54
CA LEU A 128 -13.62 2.41 9.42
C LEU A 128 -15.04 2.05 9.86
N LEU A 129 -15.19 1.34 11.00
CA LEU A 129 -16.49 1.01 11.58
C LEU A 129 -17.28 2.26 11.97
N ILE A 130 -16.62 3.26 12.56
CA ILE A 130 -17.26 4.54 12.91
C ILE A 130 -17.75 5.25 11.63
N VAL A 131 -16.93 5.34 10.60
CA VAL A 131 -17.31 5.96 9.31
C VAL A 131 -18.45 5.19 8.66
N TYR A 132 -18.40 3.85 8.72
CA TYR A 132 -19.46 2.98 8.18
C TYR A 132 -20.79 3.20 8.89
N ILE A 133 -20.80 3.14 10.24
CA ILE A 133 -22.01 3.35 11.04
C ILE A 133 -22.55 4.76 10.84
N LEU A 134 -21.68 5.77 10.85
CA LEU A 134 -22.08 7.17 10.67
C LEU A 134 -22.71 7.41 9.29
N SER A 135 -22.12 6.91 8.21
CA SER A 135 -22.65 7.04 6.87
C SER A 135 -23.98 6.30 6.69
N PHE A 136 -24.09 5.09 7.26
CA PHE A 136 -25.31 4.30 7.21
C PHE A 136 -26.44 4.94 8.04
N THR A 137 -26.17 5.40 9.28
CA THR A 137 -27.18 6.01 10.14
C THR A 137 -27.69 7.34 9.60
N LEU A 138 -26.80 8.20 9.07
CA LEU A 138 -27.20 9.48 8.46
C LEU A 138 -28.17 9.28 7.29
N LEU A 139 -28.00 8.21 6.51
CA LEU A 139 -28.87 7.92 5.40
C LEU A 139 -30.14 7.17 5.84
N SER A 140 -30.00 6.17 6.73
CA SER A 140 -31.13 5.38 7.21
C SER A 140 -32.15 6.20 7.97
N ILE A 141 -31.72 7.18 8.80
CA ILE A 141 -32.59 8.10 9.50
C ILE A 141 -33.42 8.93 8.50
N LYS A 142 -32.84 9.29 7.35
CA LYS A 142 -33.53 10.06 6.31
C LYS A 142 -34.56 9.25 5.52
N PHE A 143 -34.32 7.94 5.33
CA PHE A 143 -35.24 7.06 4.60
C PHE A 143 -36.27 6.37 5.47
N LEU A 144 -35.96 6.11 6.76
CA LEU A 144 -36.80 5.33 7.66
C LEU A 144 -37.76 6.18 8.52
N THR A 145 -37.52 7.49 8.64
CA THR A 145 -38.37 8.37 9.44
C THR A 145 -39.20 9.30 8.56
N PRO A 146 -40.54 9.21 8.63
CA PRO A 146 -41.45 10.05 7.83
C PRO A 146 -41.30 11.55 8.12
N LEU A 147 -40.66 11.91 9.25
CA LEU A 147 -40.42 13.32 9.64
C LEU A 147 -39.31 14.00 8.80
N ASN A 148 -38.49 13.27 8.07
CA ASN A 148 -37.34 13.80 7.32
C ASN A 148 -37.42 13.60 5.79
N GLU A 149 -38.54 13.12 5.27
CA GLU A 149 -38.76 13.01 3.81
C GLU A 149 -38.51 14.34 3.10
N SER A 150 -39.03 15.44 3.69
CA SER A 150 -38.87 16.77 3.13
C SER A 150 -37.41 17.24 2.99
N ALA A 151 -36.52 16.84 3.91
CA ALA A 151 -35.12 17.25 3.91
C ALA A 151 -34.29 16.59 2.81
N TYR A 152 -34.51 15.29 2.54
CA TYR A 152 -33.82 14.59 1.45
C TYR A 152 -34.35 15.02 0.08
N PHE A 153 -35.66 15.16 -0.07
CA PHE A 153 -36.29 15.59 -1.32
C PHE A 153 -35.92 17.04 -1.68
N SER A 154 -35.70 17.90 -0.70
CA SER A 154 -35.25 19.28 -0.91
C SER A 154 -33.76 19.46 -1.26
N MET A 155 -32.97 18.41 -1.14
CA MET A 155 -31.56 18.47 -1.53
C MET A 155 -31.38 18.52 -3.03
N SER A 156 -30.36 19.28 -3.50
CA SER A 156 -29.98 19.28 -4.91
C SER A 156 -29.49 17.89 -5.37
N VAL A 157 -29.63 17.59 -6.66
CA VAL A 157 -29.15 16.35 -7.28
C VAL A 157 -27.67 16.10 -6.98
N ILE A 158 -26.86 17.17 -7.07
CA ILE A 158 -25.42 17.10 -6.80
C ILE A 158 -25.15 16.66 -5.36
N ALA A 159 -25.92 17.15 -4.39
CA ALA A 159 -25.75 16.73 -3.00
C ALA A 159 -26.17 15.27 -2.78
N LYS A 160 -27.26 14.82 -3.41
CA LYS A 160 -27.71 13.42 -3.38
C LYS A 160 -26.64 12.47 -3.97
N LEU A 161 -26.08 12.80 -5.12
CA LEU A 161 -25.02 12.04 -5.76
C LEU A 161 -23.68 12.15 -5.00
N GLY A 162 -23.40 13.30 -4.40
CA GLY A 162 -22.22 13.49 -3.55
C GLY A 162 -22.20 12.56 -2.32
N ILE A 163 -23.36 12.32 -1.71
CA ILE A 163 -23.50 11.32 -0.63
C ILE A 163 -23.26 9.91 -1.18
N CYS A 164 -23.71 9.61 -2.40
CA CYS A 164 -23.49 8.32 -3.06
C CYS A 164 -22.02 8.05 -3.48
N LEU A 165 -21.10 8.99 -3.24
CA LEU A 165 -19.67 8.69 -3.36
C LEU A 165 -19.22 7.65 -2.32
N PHE A 166 -19.81 7.60 -1.14
CA PHE A 166 -19.54 6.54 -0.19
C PHE A 166 -20.20 5.23 -0.64
N PRO A 167 -19.47 4.09 -0.68
CA PRO A 167 -20.01 2.83 -1.21
C PRO A 167 -21.30 2.39 -0.53
N GLN A 168 -21.38 2.52 0.80
CA GLN A 168 -22.53 2.10 1.60
C GLN A 168 -23.80 2.88 1.24
N THR A 169 -23.65 4.19 1.10
CA THR A 169 -24.79 5.06 0.78
C THR A 169 -25.29 4.87 -0.64
N ALA A 170 -24.36 4.63 -1.58
CA ALA A 170 -24.71 4.28 -2.96
C ALA A 170 -25.51 2.97 -3.03
N LEU A 171 -25.06 1.94 -2.28
CA LEU A 171 -25.78 0.67 -2.23
C LEU A 171 -27.17 0.83 -1.63
N VAL A 172 -27.32 1.55 -0.51
CA VAL A 172 -28.63 1.79 0.13
C VAL A 172 -29.56 2.53 -0.82
N THR A 173 -29.07 3.54 -1.53
CA THR A 173 -29.86 4.28 -2.53
C THR A 173 -30.26 3.36 -3.69
N ALA A 174 -29.37 2.53 -4.20
CA ALA A 174 -29.67 1.57 -5.25
C ALA A 174 -30.72 0.53 -4.80
N ILE A 175 -30.57 -0.03 -3.59
CA ILE A 175 -31.55 -0.98 -3.03
C ILE A 175 -32.91 -0.29 -2.87
N PHE A 176 -32.95 0.93 -2.39
CA PHE A 176 -34.21 1.69 -2.25
C PHE A 176 -34.92 1.86 -3.60
N LEU A 177 -34.19 2.26 -4.65
CA LEU A 177 -34.72 2.38 -6.00
C LEU A 177 -35.23 1.03 -6.55
N ILE A 178 -34.43 -0.04 -6.41
CA ILE A 178 -34.82 -1.39 -6.85
C ILE A 178 -36.11 -1.83 -6.11
N SER A 179 -36.15 -1.61 -4.79
CA SER A 179 -37.32 -1.97 -3.98
C SER A 179 -38.58 -1.21 -4.39
N SER A 180 -38.46 0.04 -4.79
CA SER A 180 -39.61 0.82 -5.27
C SER A 180 -40.15 0.32 -6.63
N TYR A 181 -39.27 -0.03 -7.57
CA TYR A 181 -39.67 -0.67 -8.83
C TYR A 181 -40.28 -2.06 -8.62
N GLU A 182 -39.75 -2.82 -7.67
CA GLU A 182 -40.31 -4.14 -7.33
C GLU A 182 -41.69 -4.03 -6.69
N ALA A 183 -41.91 -3.01 -5.85
CA ALA A 183 -43.19 -2.73 -5.20
C ALA A 183 -44.28 -2.26 -6.20
N SER A 184 -43.91 -1.58 -7.28
CA SER A 184 -44.83 -1.21 -8.37
C SER A 184 -45.20 -2.39 -9.25
N GLY A 185 -44.49 -3.53 -9.12
CA GLY A 185 -44.71 -4.74 -9.94
C GLY A 185 -44.03 -4.71 -11.32
N GLU A 186 -43.35 -3.63 -11.67
CA GLU A 186 -42.66 -3.48 -12.96
C GLU A 186 -41.28 -4.11 -12.93
N GLY A 187 -40.58 -4.02 -11.77
CA GLY A 187 -39.19 -4.45 -11.63
C GLY A 187 -38.21 -3.55 -12.38
N VAL A 188 -36.91 -3.74 -12.13
CA VAL A 188 -35.84 -3.02 -12.81
C VAL A 188 -35.33 -3.82 -14.00
N HIS A 189 -35.37 -3.19 -15.19
CA HIS A 189 -34.89 -3.74 -16.47
C HIS A 189 -33.90 -2.79 -17.13
N TRP A 190 -33.10 -3.29 -18.06
CA TRP A 190 -32.15 -2.46 -18.81
C TRP A 190 -32.80 -1.31 -19.58
N SER A 191 -34.09 -1.44 -19.91
CA SER A 191 -34.87 -0.43 -20.61
C SER A 191 -35.29 0.74 -19.70
N ASN A 192 -35.54 0.50 -18.40
CA ASN A 192 -36.08 1.50 -17.47
C ASN A 192 -35.07 2.05 -16.44
N ILE A 193 -33.78 1.64 -16.51
CA ILE A 193 -32.76 2.13 -15.58
C ILE A 193 -32.53 3.65 -15.61
N SER A 194 -32.87 4.31 -16.69
CA SER A 194 -32.78 5.76 -16.88
C SER A 194 -34.05 6.52 -16.51
N GLU A 195 -35.12 5.84 -16.16
CA GLU A 195 -36.39 6.43 -15.79
C GLU A 195 -36.38 6.92 -14.33
N PHE A 196 -37.23 7.92 -14.03
CA PHE A 196 -37.38 8.48 -12.68
C PHE A 196 -38.62 7.87 -12.04
N ALA A 197 -38.46 6.90 -11.12
CA ALA A 197 -39.60 6.22 -10.49
C ALA A 197 -40.20 7.02 -9.33
N LEU A 198 -39.51 7.04 -8.18
CA LEU A 198 -40.01 7.65 -6.94
C LEU A 198 -39.18 8.84 -6.47
N LEU A 199 -37.88 8.87 -6.82
CA LEU A 199 -37.03 10.00 -6.54
C LEU A 199 -37.08 10.95 -7.75
N PRO A 200 -37.79 12.06 -7.65
CA PRO A 200 -37.82 13.05 -8.74
C PRO A 200 -36.43 13.58 -8.89
N GLU A 201 -35.60 13.30 -9.78
CA GLU A 201 -34.27 13.84 -10.03
C GLU A 201 -33.10 12.80 -9.92
N VAL A 202 -33.26 11.63 -9.31
CA VAL A 202 -32.21 10.60 -9.24
C VAL A 202 -32.74 9.29 -9.81
N ASN A 203 -32.12 8.81 -10.87
CA ASN A 203 -32.41 7.50 -11.44
C ASN A 203 -31.31 6.48 -11.12
N LEU A 204 -31.59 5.20 -11.34
CA LEU A 204 -30.66 4.12 -11.02
C LEU A 204 -29.37 4.22 -11.85
N LEU A 205 -29.47 4.66 -13.10
CA LEU A 205 -28.30 4.87 -13.97
C LEU A 205 -27.32 5.89 -13.36
N MET A 206 -27.83 7.01 -12.81
CA MET A 206 -26.97 8.00 -12.14
C MET A 206 -26.27 7.42 -10.93
N VAL A 207 -26.91 6.55 -10.14
CA VAL A 207 -26.28 5.87 -9.00
C VAL A 207 -25.18 4.92 -9.49
N ILE A 208 -25.44 4.13 -10.54
CA ILE A 208 -24.43 3.23 -11.13
C ILE A 208 -23.22 4.02 -11.65
N LEU A 209 -23.45 5.13 -12.36
CA LEU A 209 -22.38 6.00 -12.86
C LEU A 209 -21.59 6.64 -11.71
N THR A 210 -22.26 7.03 -10.63
CA THR A 210 -21.60 7.57 -9.42
C THR A 210 -20.76 6.50 -8.73
N MET A 211 -21.24 5.25 -8.65
CA MET A 211 -20.44 4.13 -8.13
C MET A 211 -19.21 3.87 -8.98
N LEU A 212 -19.35 3.93 -10.30
CA LEU A 212 -18.22 3.78 -11.22
C LEU A 212 -17.21 4.92 -11.04
N PHE A 213 -17.71 6.17 -10.96
CA PHE A 213 -16.87 7.33 -10.70
C PHE A 213 -16.15 7.23 -9.35
N SER A 214 -16.82 6.74 -8.30
CA SER A 214 -16.20 6.54 -6.98
C SER A 214 -15.04 5.54 -7.02
N CYS A 215 -15.13 4.49 -7.85
CA CYS A 215 -14.01 3.56 -8.05
C CYS A 215 -12.76 4.28 -8.61
N PHE A 216 -12.93 5.10 -9.65
CA PHE A 216 -11.83 5.91 -10.20
C PHE A 216 -11.28 6.91 -9.18
N LEU A 217 -12.18 7.57 -8.44
CA LEU A 217 -11.79 8.51 -7.40
C LEU A 217 -10.94 7.84 -6.31
N TYR A 218 -11.33 6.66 -5.83
CA TYR A 218 -10.57 5.94 -4.81
C TYR A 218 -9.23 5.42 -5.32
N VAL A 219 -9.11 4.97 -6.57
CA VAL A 219 -7.83 4.61 -7.18
C VAL A 219 -6.90 5.83 -7.25
N PHE A 220 -7.44 6.99 -7.63
CA PHE A 220 -6.68 8.24 -7.65
C PHE A 220 -6.23 8.67 -6.25
N LEU A 221 -7.14 8.63 -5.27
CA LEU A 221 -6.83 8.96 -3.88
C LEU A 221 -5.81 8.00 -3.26
N LEU A 222 -5.93 6.69 -3.55
CA LEU A 222 -4.98 5.67 -3.13
C LEU A 222 -3.57 6.00 -3.64
N TRP A 223 -3.43 6.23 -4.94
CA TRP A 223 -2.15 6.59 -5.56
C TRP A 223 -1.58 7.90 -5.01
N TYR A 224 -2.43 8.91 -4.79
CA TYR A 224 -2.00 10.22 -4.29
C TYR A 224 -1.55 10.15 -2.83
N PHE A 225 -2.38 9.58 -1.95
CA PHE A 225 -2.08 9.51 -0.52
C PHE A 225 -0.92 8.57 -0.21
N ASP A 226 -0.80 7.43 -0.91
CA ASP A 226 0.35 6.53 -0.77
C ASP A 226 1.68 7.25 -1.05
N ALA A 227 1.69 8.21 -1.98
CA ALA A 227 2.88 8.99 -2.32
C ALA A 227 3.19 10.14 -1.35
N VAL A 228 2.16 10.77 -0.74
CA VAL A 228 2.31 12.04 0.01
C VAL A 228 2.25 11.83 1.51
N TRP A 229 1.58 10.77 2.00
CA TRP A 229 1.29 10.64 3.43
C TRP A 229 2.54 10.38 4.27
N PRO A 230 2.85 11.23 5.30
CA PRO A 230 4.14 11.22 5.99
C PRO A 230 4.31 10.11 7.04
N TRP A 231 3.25 9.35 7.34
CA TRP A 231 3.27 8.34 8.42
C TRP A 231 3.76 6.97 7.94
N GLN A 232 3.89 6.79 6.62
CA GLN A 232 4.45 5.55 6.08
C GLN A 232 5.98 5.60 6.08
N PRO A 233 6.65 4.47 6.32
CA PRO A 233 8.09 4.37 6.13
C PRO A 233 8.46 4.69 4.68
N GLY A 234 9.49 5.52 4.50
CA GLY A 234 9.92 5.94 3.17
C GLY A 234 10.09 7.44 3.06
N VAL A 235 10.39 7.91 1.85
CA VAL A 235 10.56 9.32 1.53
C VAL A 235 9.23 9.88 1.00
N PRO A 236 8.46 10.67 1.78
CA PRO A 236 7.22 11.25 1.30
C PRO A 236 7.50 12.23 0.17
N LYS A 237 6.70 12.16 -0.90
CA LYS A 237 6.79 13.10 -2.01
C LYS A 237 6.09 14.41 -1.65
N PRO A 238 6.51 15.55 -2.23
CA PRO A 238 5.81 16.82 -2.03
C PRO A 238 4.39 16.73 -2.58
N PHE A 239 3.42 17.43 -1.97
CA PHE A 239 2.01 17.38 -2.36
C PHE A 239 1.74 17.72 -3.84
N TYR A 240 2.64 18.45 -4.50
CA TYR A 240 2.59 18.82 -5.91
C TYR A 240 3.42 17.90 -6.82
N PHE A 241 3.84 16.72 -6.35
CA PHE A 241 4.76 15.83 -7.09
C PHE A 241 4.25 15.45 -8.49
N PHE A 242 2.94 15.33 -8.67
CA PHE A 242 2.30 14.98 -9.94
C PHE A 242 2.39 16.11 -10.98
N LEU A 243 2.65 17.35 -10.58
CA LEU A 243 2.89 18.49 -11.48
C LEU A 243 4.36 18.59 -11.90
N THR A 244 5.27 17.85 -11.27
CA THR A 244 6.70 17.94 -11.57
C THR A 244 7.06 17.08 -12.78
N ARG A 245 7.71 17.72 -13.78
CA ARG A 245 8.16 17.02 -15.00
C ARG A 245 9.13 15.87 -14.70
N SER A 246 9.94 16.00 -13.65
CA SER A 246 10.90 14.97 -13.24
C SER A 246 10.24 13.67 -12.79
N TYR A 247 9.01 13.74 -12.30
CA TYR A 247 8.26 12.55 -11.89
C TYR A 247 7.85 11.67 -13.09
N TRP A 248 7.37 12.29 -14.18
CA TRP A 248 6.86 11.57 -15.36
C TRP A 248 7.96 11.21 -16.36
N CYS A 249 8.93 12.14 -16.58
CA CYS A 249 9.94 11.98 -17.61
C CYS A 249 11.27 11.41 -17.11
N GLY A 250 11.38 11.09 -15.79
CA GLY A 250 12.63 10.68 -15.17
C GLY A 250 13.66 11.83 -15.19
N GLY A 251 14.04 12.33 -14.03
CA GLY A 251 15.17 13.29 -13.96
C GLY A 251 16.41 12.65 -14.56
N ARG A 252 17.16 13.34 -15.41
CA ARG A 252 18.54 12.98 -15.71
C ARG A 252 19.27 12.90 -14.38
N PRO A 253 20.10 11.87 -14.10
CA PRO A 253 20.99 11.92 -12.98
C PRO A 253 21.70 13.27 -13.08
N LYS A 254 21.61 14.09 -12.03
CA LYS A 254 22.46 15.28 -11.97
C LYS A 254 23.87 14.74 -12.12
N GLN A 255 24.52 15.04 -13.25
CA GLN A 255 25.93 14.87 -13.38
C GLN A 255 26.50 15.49 -12.10
N GLN A 256 27.17 14.67 -11.31
CA GLN A 256 27.92 15.18 -10.18
C GLN A 256 28.89 16.18 -10.81
N ASP A 257 28.53 17.47 -10.76
CA ASP A 257 29.57 18.47 -10.76
C ASP A 257 30.55 17.97 -9.71
N GLU A 258 31.80 17.82 -10.12
CA GLU A 258 32.91 17.52 -9.22
C GLU A 258 32.87 18.59 -8.13
N ILE A 259 32.08 18.34 -7.11
CA ILE A 259 32.11 19.16 -5.91
C ILE A 259 33.38 18.69 -5.25
N GLU A 260 34.43 19.47 -5.53
CA GLU A 260 35.63 19.46 -4.72
C GLU A 260 35.21 19.24 -3.28
N LEU A 261 35.61 18.10 -2.72
CA LEU A 261 35.53 17.92 -1.30
C LEU A 261 36.22 19.14 -0.70
N VAL A 262 35.45 20.04 -0.12
CA VAL A 262 35.99 20.97 0.85
C VAL A 262 36.54 20.07 1.95
N GLN A 263 37.80 19.70 1.81
CA GLN A 263 38.59 19.12 2.87
C GLN A 263 38.58 20.19 3.94
N THR A 264 37.73 20.01 4.93
CA THR A 264 37.88 20.79 6.16
C THR A 264 39.25 20.38 6.68
N GLU A 265 40.19 21.29 6.64
CA GLU A 265 41.63 21.09 6.93
C GLU A 265 41.91 20.35 8.26
N ASN A 266 40.91 20.22 9.12
CA ASN A 266 41.00 19.56 10.42
C ASN A 266 40.71 18.04 10.41
N SER A 267 40.41 17.40 9.27
CA SER A 267 40.05 15.98 9.20
C SER A 267 41.11 15.08 8.54
N VAL A 268 42.17 15.66 8.03
CA VAL A 268 43.24 14.94 7.29
C VAL A 268 43.98 13.93 8.17
N GLU A 269 44.01 14.12 9.49
CA GLU A 269 44.73 13.25 10.43
C GLU A 269 44.10 11.88 10.65
N PHE A 270 42.77 11.75 10.38
CA PHE A 270 41.98 10.53 10.67
C PHE A 270 41.53 9.76 9.45
N PHE A 271 41.73 10.29 8.23
CA PHE A 271 41.31 9.66 7.00
C PHE A 271 42.49 9.32 6.10
N GLU A 272 42.51 8.10 5.55
CA GLU A 272 43.44 7.77 4.48
C GLU A 272 43.10 8.56 3.20
N THR A 273 44.15 8.76 2.38
CA THR A 273 43.98 9.40 1.07
C THR A 273 43.07 8.57 0.18
N GLU A 274 42.08 9.23 -0.43
CA GLU A 274 41.13 8.56 -1.31
C GLU A 274 41.82 7.87 -2.49
N PRO A 275 41.39 6.63 -2.86
CA PRO A 275 41.93 5.93 -4.00
C PRO A 275 41.57 6.66 -5.30
N ARG A 276 42.57 6.98 -6.13
CA ARG A 276 42.39 7.79 -7.36
C ARG A 276 41.70 7.06 -8.51
N ASN A 277 41.68 5.72 -8.51
CA ASN A 277 41.27 4.88 -9.66
C ASN A 277 40.01 4.05 -9.42
N ILE A 278 39.28 4.30 -8.32
CA ILE A 278 38.10 3.51 -7.98
C ILE A 278 36.87 4.43 -7.94
N SER A 279 35.80 4.01 -8.62
CA SER A 279 34.54 4.76 -8.63
C SER A 279 33.83 4.69 -7.26
N ARG A 280 33.21 5.79 -6.86
CA ARG A 280 32.44 5.87 -5.63
C ARG A 280 31.08 5.23 -5.86
N GLY A 281 30.77 4.15 -5.12
CA GLY A 281 29.48 3.49 -5.17
C GLY A 281 28.43 4.20 -4.32
N VAL A 282 28.80 4.61 -3.08
CA VAL A 282 27.94 5.39 -2.19
C VAL A 282 28.69 6.64 -1.74
N VAL A 283 28.03 7.78 -1.82
CA VAL A 283 28.56 9.06 -1.36
C VAL A 283 27.61 9.65 -0.33
N ILE A 284 28.08 9.86 0.89
CA ILE A 284 27.32 10.49 1.98
C ILE A 284 27.91 11.88 2.21
N LYS A 285 27.06 12.93 2.23
CA LYS A 285 27.50 14.33 2.40
C LYS A 285 26.73 14.99 3.54
N ASN A 286 27.47 15.38 4.59
CA ASN A 286 26.97 16.15 5.73
C ASN A 286 25.65 15.59 6.31
N LEU A 287 25.53 14.23 6.33
CA LEU A 287 24.32 13.56 6.71
C LEU A 287 24.02 13.74 8.19
N SER A 288 22.83 14.25 8.49
CA SER A 288 22.36 14.38 9.87
C SER A 288 20.94 13.85 10.00
N LYS A 289 20.65 13.20 11.14
CA LYS A 289 19.31 12.72 11.47
C LYS A 289 18.98 13.00 12.92
N GLU A 290 17.92 13.77 13.12
CA GLU A 290 17.30 14.04 14.40
C GLU A 290 15.93 13.36 14.46
N PHE A 291 15.68 12.60 15.51
CA PHE A 291 14.37 12.04 15.81
C PHE A 291 13.68 12.91 16.86
N ARG A 292 12.46 13.36 16.58
CA ARG A 292 11.64 14.14 17.50
C ARG A 292 10.50 13.29 18.04
N SER A 293 10.38 13.25 19.37
CA SER A 293 9.29 12.58 20.06
C SER A 293 8.68 13.56 21.07
N GLY A 294 7.57 14.20 20.67
CA GLY A 294 6.95 15.25 21.47
C GLY A 294 7.91 16.43 21.70
N LEU A 295 8.23 16.71 22.98
CA LEU A 295 9.14 17.80 23.38
C LEU A 295 10.62 17.39 23.40
N THR A 296 10.94 16.12 23.20
CA THR A 296 12.32 15.63 23.22
C THR A 296 12.84 15.39 21.80
N SER A 297 14.09 15.82 21.54
CA SER A 297 14.78 15.52 20.31
C SER A 297 16.04 14.70 20.60
N LYS A 298 16.34 13.73 19.73
CA LYS A 298 17.54 12.91 19.80
C LYS A 298 18.28 12.97 18.48
N LEU A 299 19.47 13.54 18.48
CA LEU A 299 20.36 13.53 17.34
C LEU A 299 21.01 12.13 17.23
N ALA A 300 20.65 11.39 16.18
CA ALA A 300 21.11 10.02 15.96
C ALA A 300 22.34 9.96 15.03
N VAL A 301 22.41 10.87 14.07
CA VAL A 301 23.54 11.03 13.14
C VAL A 301 23.85 12.51 13.07
N ASN A 302 25.12 12.89 13.25
CA ASN A 302 25.57 14.27 13.27
C ASN A 302 26.62 14.51 12.19
N ASN A 303 26.25 15.18 11.12
CA ASN A 303 27.12 15.70 10.06
C ASN A 303 28.16 14.68 9.53
N VAL A 304 27.72 13.48 9.18
CA VAL A 304 28.59 12.41 8.70
C VAL A 304 28.81 12.56 7.20
N SER A 305 30.09 12.56 6.78
CA SER A 305 30.50 12.47 5.37
C SER A 305 31.39 11.27 5.18
N LEU A 306 31.04 10.41 4.20
CA LEU A 306 31.75 9.15 3.96
C LEU A 306 31.57 8.71 2.51
N ASN A 307 32.65 8.21 1.90
CA ASN A 307 32.63 7.59 0.57
C ASN A 307 32.83 6.07 0.70
N ILE A 308 32.00 5.30 -0.03
CA ILE A 308 32.13 3.85 -0.16
C ILE A 308 32.43 3.55 -1.63
N TYR A 309 33.45 2.76 -1.87
CA TYR A 309 33.97 2.52 -3.22
C TYR A 309 33.44 1.22 -3.81
N GLN A 310 33.27 1.19 -5.12
CA GLN A 310 32.82 -0.01 -5.84
C GLN A 310 33.88 -1.12 -5.78
N GLY A 311 33.44 -2.37 -5.64
CA GLY A 311 34.30 -3.53 -5.59
C GLY A 311 35.08 -3.71 -4.28
N GLN A 312 34.81 -2.90 -3.26
CA GLN A 312 35.43 -3.00 -1.93
C GLN A 312 34.40 -3.38 -0.87
N ILE A 313 34.84 -4.12 0.14
CA ILE A 313 34.08 -4.40 1.36
C ILE A 313 34.37 -3.28 2.36
N THR A 314 33.34 -2.52 2.71
CA THR A 314 33.43 -1.46 3.72
C THR A 314 32.70 -1.88 4.99
N ALA A 315 33.39 -1.85 6.13
CA ALA A 315 32.79 -2.14 7.44
C ALA A 315 32.47 -0.83 8.17
N LEU A 316 31.18 -0.63 8.51
CA LEU A 316 30.74 0.49 9.34
C LEU A 316 30.72 0.06 10.81
N LEU A 317 31.70 0.52 11.58
CA LEU A 317 31.90 0.17 12.99
C LEU A 317 31.52 1.31 13.92
N GLY A 318 31.19 0.99 15.16
CA GLY A 318 30.86 1.94 16.21
C GLY A 318 30.11 1.26 17.37
N HIS A 319 30.07 1.91 18.53
CA HIS A 319 29.34 1.40 19.70
C HIS A 319 27.81 1.33 19.49
N ASN A 320 27.08 0.68 20.39
CA ASN A 320 25.62 0.63 20.33
C ASN A 320 25.05 2.06 20.51
N GLY A 321 24.14 2.44 19.62
CA GLY A 321 23.58 3.78 19.61
C GLY A 321 24.39 4.82 18.80
N ALA A 322 25.50 4.45 18.16
CA ALA A 322 26.32 5.35 17.33
C ALA A 322 25.66 5.77 15.99
N GLY A 323 24.44 5.35 15.69
CA GLY A 323 23.72 5.75 14.48
C GLY A 323 23.94 4.85 13.27
N LYS A 324 24.67 3.72 13.36
CA LYS A 324 24.95 2.80 12.24
C LYS A 324 23.68 2.37 11.50
N THR A 325 22.71 1.81 12.23
CA THR A 325 21.44 1.36 11.68
C THR A 325 20.64 2.54 11.07
N THR A 326 20.73 3.73 11.68
CA THR A 326 20.09 4.94 11.15
C THR A 326 20.67 5.32 9.78
N ILE A 327 22.00 5.26 9.62
CA ILE A 327 22.65 5.52 8.33
C ILE A 327 22.19 4.50 7.28
N ILE A 328 22.20 3.20 7.61
CA ILE A 328 21.73 2.13 6.71
C ILE A 328 20.27 2.37 6.31
N ASN A 329 19.40 2.68 7.27
CA ASN A 329 17.99 2.96 7.01
C ASN A 329 17.77 4.23 6.15
N ILE A 330 18.66 5.22 6.23
CA ILE A 330 18.61 6.37 5.33
C ILE A 330 19.06 5.98 3.92
N LEU A 331 20.14 5.21 3.78
CA LEU A 331 20.66 4.76 2.49
C LEU A 331 19.64 3.86 1.77
N THR A 332 18.91 3.01 2.51
CA THR A 332 17.83 2.19 1.96
C THR A 332 16.52 2.95 1.73
N GLY A 333 16.48 4.25 2.08
CA GLY A 333 15.32 5.13 1.91
C GLY A 333 14.17 4.86 2.88
N LEU A 334 14.41 4.15 4.00
CA LEU A 334 13.41 3.97 5.07
C LEU A 334 13.21 5.26 5.87
N PHE A 335 14.28 6.03 6.08
CA PHE A 335 14.22 7.31 6.77
C PHE A 335 14.72 8.43 5.87
N THR A 336 14.05 9.58 5.95
CA THR A 336 14.57 10.83 5.37
C THR A 336 15.63 11.42 6.29
N PRO A 337 16.77 11.91 5.78
CA PRO A 337 17.69 12.71 6.58
C PRO A 337 17.03 14.02 7.03
N THR A 338 17.50 14.58 8.14
CA THR A 338 17.09 15.93 8.59
C THR A 338 17.82 17.00 7.82
N SER A 339 19.12 16.77 7.53
CA SER A 339 19.94 17.62 6.66
C SER A 339 21.01 16.79 5.98
N GLY A 340 21.64 17.34 4.96
CA GLY A 340 22.58 16.61 4.11
C GLY A 340 21.89 15.63 3.18
N GLY A 341 22.65 14.70 2.59
CA GLY A 341 22.11 13.73 1.65
C GLY A 341 23.09 12.60 1.35
N ALA A 342 22.64 11.65 0.55
CA ALA A 342 23.50 10.59 0.03
C ALA A 342 23.11 10.24 -1.40
N SER A 343 24.05 9.71 -2.15
CA SER A 343 23.81 9.17 -3.48
C SER A 343 24.38 7.76 -3.60
N ILE A 344 23.69 6.90 -4.37
CA ILE A 344 24.06 5.51 -4.63
C ILE A 344 24.20 5.36 -6.14
N ASN A 345 25.37 4.99 -6.60
CA ASN A 345 25.70 4.90 -8.03
C ASN A 345 25.31 6.18 -8.82
N GLY A 346 25.49 7.36 -8.20
CA GLY A 346 25.12 8.65 -8.80
C GLY A 346 23.65 9.02 -8.69
N LEU A 347 22.79 8.15 -8.13
CA LEU A 347 21.37 8.41 -7.92
C LEU A 347 21.13 8.97 -6.49
N ASP A 348 20.47 10.11 -6.39
CA ASP A 348 20.14 10.71 -5.10
C ASP A 348 19.05 9.88 -4.40
N ILE A 349 19.28 9.59 -3.09
CA ILE A 349 18.36 8.78 -2.29
C ILE A 349 17.02 9.46 -2.00
N LEU A 350 16.90 10.78 -2.17
CA LEU A 350 15.66 11.52 -1.92
C LEU A 350 14.82 11.67 -3.19
N THR A 351 15.48 11.99 -4.31
CA THR A 351 14.76 12.26 -5.58
C THR A 351 14.56 11.01 -6.42
N ASP A 352 15.51 10.08 -6.39
CA ASP A 352 15.51 8.86 -7.21
C ASP A 352 15.47 7.57 -6.37
N THR A 353 14.83 7.60 -5.21
CA THR A 353 14.76 6.48 -4.23
C THR A 353 14.44 5.14 -4.88
N THR A 354 13.43 5.08 -5.74
CA THR A 354 12.99 3.84 -6.39
C THR A 354 14.06 3.27 -7.34
N LYS A 355 14.79 4.14 -8.06
CA LYS A 355 15.86 3.71 -8.95
C LYS A 355 17.09 3.28 -8.16
N ALA A 356 17.45 4.02 -7.10
CA ALA A 356 18.55 3.69 -6.21
C ALA A 356 18.34 2.32 -5.52
N ARG A 357 17.12 2.04 -5.05
CA ARG A 357 16.75 0.75 -4.43
C ARG A 357 16.90 -0.44 -5.38
N ARG A 358 16.66 -0.30 -6.69
CA ARG A 358 16.83 -1.39 -7.67
C ARG A 358 18.28 -1.89 -7.78
N GLY A 359 19.23 -1.07 -7.40
CA GLY A 359 20.66 -1.44 -7.40
C GLY A 359 21.18 -1.90 -6.02
N LEU A 360 20.31 -2.05 -5.01
CA LEU A 360 20.66 -2.41 -3.65
C LEU A 360 20.11 -3.80 -3.30
N GLY A 361 20.97 -4.65 -2.74
CA GLY A 361 20.54 -5.82 -1.97
C GLY A 361 20.65 -5.51 -0.48
N VAL A 362 19.63 -5.81 0.30
CA VAL A 362 19.61 -5.54 1.75
C VAL A 362 19.41 -6.84 2.51
N CYS A 363 20.31 -7.13 3.46
CA CYS A 363 20.12 -8.21 4.42
C CYS A 363 19.84 -7.59 5.80
N PRO A 364 18.61 -7.69 6.32
CA PRO A 364 18.25 -7.11 7.62
C PRO A 364 18.91 -7.85 8.77
N GLN A 365 19.04 -7.17 9.91
CA GLN A 365 19.59 -7.75 11.15
C GLN A 365 18.65 -8.81 11.75
N HIS A 366 17.34 -8.67 11.56
CA HIS A 366 16.33 -9.62 12.04
C HIS A 366 16.00 -10.63 10.95
N ASN A 367 15.73 -11.87 11.34
CA ASN A 367 15.30 -12.90 10.41
C ASN A 367 13.92 -12.55 9.86
N VAL A 368 13.82 -12.27 8.58
CA VAL A 368 12.56 -12.03 7.88
C VAL A 368 12.18 -13.33 7.16
N LEU A 369 11.47 -14.17 7.88
CA LEU A 369 10.91 -15.41 7.36
C LEU A 369 9.38 -15.31 7.40
N PHE A 370 8.75 -15.82 6.36
CA PHE A 370 7.30 -15.92 6.30
C PHE A 370 6.86 -17.24 6.92
N ASP A 371 6.13 -17.20 8.03
CA ASP A 371 5.75 -18.39 8.81
C ASP A 371 4.96 -19.45 8.02
N THR A 372 4.32 -19.02 6.93
CA THR A 372 3.49 -19.88 6.06
C THR A 372 4.25 -20.50 4.91
N LEU A 373 5.48 -20.08 4.63
CA LEU A 373 6.26 -20.54 3.48
C LEU A 373 7.27 -21.61 3.87
N THR A 374 7.46 -22.56 2.97
CA THR A 374 8.53 -23.58 3.06
C THR A 374 9.90 -22.98 2.70
N VAL A 375 10.97 -23.67 3.02
CA VAL A 375 12.34 -23.26 2.66
C VAL A 375 12.51 -23.09 1.15
N ASP A 376 11.94 -24.00 0.36
CA ASP A 376 11.98 -23.94 -1.11
C ASP A 376 11.27 -22.71 -1.66
N GLU A 377 10.12 -22.37 -1.10
CA GLU A 377 9.37 -21.16 -1.47
C GLU A 377 10.10 -19.88 -1.07
N HIS A 378 10.75 -19.83 0.11
CA HIS A 378 11.62 -18.72 0.49
C HIS A 378 12.76 -18.52 -0.50
N LEU A 379 13.46 -19.61 -0.84
CA LEU A 379 14.56 -19.54 -1.80
C LEU A 379 14.10 -19.06 -3.18
N LYS A 380 12.92 -19.50 -3.63
CA LYS A 380 12.33 -19.01 -4.90
C LYS A 380 12.01 -17.54 -4.86
N ILE A 381 11.42 -17.04 -3.76
CA ILE A 381 11.11 -15.61 -3.61
C ILE A 381 12.40 -14.80 -3.64
N TYR A 382 13.40 -15.15 -2.81
CA TYR A 382 14.65 -14.40 -2.76
C TYR A 382 15.51 -14.52 -4.03
N ALA A 383 15.33 -15.56 -4.83
CA ALA A 383 15.99 -15.69 -6.12
C ALA A 383 15.27 -14.93 -7.26
N ALA A 384 13.99 -14.59 -7.08
CA ALA A 384 13.19 -13.87 -8.06
C ALA A 384 13.29 -12.34 -7.92
N VAL A 385 13.82 -11.88 -6.80
CA VAL A 385 14.03 -10.48 -6.45
C VAL A 385 15.48 -10.08 -6.70
#